data_e2171a4479431932c0b0c7768b6a8e66
#
_entry.id   e2171a4479431932c0b0c7768b6a8e66
#
_cell.length_a   1.000
_cell.length_b   1.000
_cell.length_c   1.000
_cell.angle_alpha   90.00
_cell.angle_beta   90.00
_cell.angle_gamma   90.00
#
_symmetry.space_group_name_H-M   'P 1'
#
loop_
_entity.id
_entity.type
_entity.pdbx_description
1 polymer ?
#
loop_
_entity_poly.entity_id
_entity_poly.type
_entity_poly.pdbx_seq_one_letter_code
_entity_poly.pdbx_strand_id
1 'polypeptide(L)'
;MTSTIEKILILPIILVVLLALTMIFLNTLEPYIYYTKISDVSRQYIAAIEESGGLTSVEKDNLLSDLEKRGIPRNQVTITSNPSLDMNITYGNPVSITITFDYMKEDILTSVKGVSIAFEKNKKHLPIVVGKTGISRFLE
;
A
#
# COMPACT_ATOMS: atom_id res chain seq x y z
N MET A 1 39.82 -25.64 17.42
CA MET A 1 39.93 -25.54 15.95
C MET A 1 38.61 -25.98 15.33
N THR A 2 37.93 -25.11 14.65
CA THR A 2 36.80 -25.50 13.80
C THR A 2 37.35 -26.31 12.62
N SER A 3 36.89 -27.55 12.49
CA SER A 3 37.33 -28.43 11.38
C SER A 3 36.84 -27.85 10.05
N THR A 4 37.50 -28.16 8.96
CA THR A 4 37.09 -27.75 7.61
C THR A 4 35.66 -28.25 7.28
N ILE A 5 35.29 -29.41 7.85
CA ILE A 5 33.94 -30.00 7.70
C ILE A 5 32.88 -29.14 8.37
N GLU A 6 33.15 -28.61 9.57
CA GLU A 6 32.22 -27.69 10.26
C GLU A 6 32.02 -26.41 9.48
N LYS A 7 33.07 -25.85 8.90
CA LYS A 7 32.94 -24.65 8.03
C LYS A 7 32.14 -24.93 6.77
N ILE A 8 32.28 -26.08 6.16
CA ILE A 8 31.53 -26.49 4.97
C ILE A 8 30.05 -26.69 5.30
N LEU A 9 29.73 -27.18 6.51
CA LEU A 9 28.34 -27.36 6.94
C LEU A 9 27.68 -26.06 7.38
N ILE A 10 28.42 -25.13 7.95
CA ILE A 10 27.91 -23.85 8.43
C ILE A 10 27.53 -22.91 7.26
N LEU A 11 28.31 -22.93 6.18
CA LEU A 11 28.10 -22.05 5.03
C LEU A 11 26.68 -22.19 4.40
N PRO A 12 26.21 -23.42 4.06
CA PRO A 12 24.86 -23.55 3.52
C PRO A 12 23.75 -23.17 4.51
N ILE A 13 23.98 -23.39 5.81
CA ILE A 13 23.01 -22.98 6.85
C ILE A 13 22.89 -21.45 6.88
N ILE A 14 24.01 -20.73 6.86
CA ILE A 14 24.02 -19.27 6.80
C ILE A 14 23.32 -18.79 5.53
N LEU A 15 23.56 -19.42 4.39
CA LEU A 15 22.91 -19.05 3.12
C LEU A 15 21.40 -19.21 3.19
N VAL A 16 20.90 -20.31 3.75
CA VAL A 16 19.45 -20.56 3.92
C VAL A 16 18.83 -19.51 4.85
N VAL A 17 19.50 -19.19 5.95
CA VAL A 17 19.01 -18.14 6.89
C VAL A 17 18.96 -16.77 6.20
N LEU A 18 19.99 -16.41 5.43
CA LEU A 18 20.01 -15.15 4.67
C LEU A 18 18.89 -15.09 3.64
N LEU A 19 18.65 -16.17 2.91
CA LEU A 19 17.55 -16.25 1.95
C LEU A 19 16.19 -16.09 2.63
N ALA A 20 15.97 -16.76 3.77
CA ALA A 20 14.74 -16.65 4.54
C ALA A 20 14.51 -15.21 5.05
N LEU A 21 15.56 -14.56 5.59
CA LEU A 21 15.49 -13.16 6.03
C LEU A 21 15.19 -12.22 4.87
N THR A 22 15.80 -12.43 3.71
CA THR A 22 15.56 -11.62 2.51
C THR A 22 14.11 -11.77 2.04
N MET A 23 13.56 -12.97 2.03
CA MET A 23 12.16 -13.21 1.68
C MET A 23 11.18 -12.53 2.65
N ILE A 24 11.44 -12.61 3.95
CA ILE A 24 10.63 -11.93 4.98
C ILE A 24 10.69 -10.42 4.78
N PHE A 25 11.87 -9.87 4.52
CA PHE A 25 12.07 -8.44 4.29
C PHE A 25 11.32 -7.95 3.05
N LEU A 26 11.47 -8.65 1.91
CA LEU A 26 10.74 -8.29 0.68
C LEU A 26 9.23 -8.35 0.86
N ASN A 27 8.73 -9.36 1.56
CA ASN A 27 7.32 -9.53 1.83
C ASN A 27 6.74 -8.42 2.74
N THR A 28 7.56 -7.87 3.62
CA THR A 28 7.19 -6.75 4.49
C THR A 28 7.26 -5.40 3.76
N LEU A 29 8.14 -5.25 2.76
CA LEU A 29 8.31 -4.02 2.00
C LEU A 29 7.16 -3.75 1.02
N GLU A 30 6.54 -4.77 0.47
CA GLU A 30 5.52 -4.62 -0.57
C GLU A 30 4.34 -3.73 -0.14
N PRO A 31 3.69 -3.94 1.03
CA PRO A 31 2.65 -3.03 1.52
C PRO A 31 3.14 -1.59 1.71
N TYR A 32 4.36 -1.42 2.15
CA TYR A 32 4.96 -0.09 2.33
C TYR A 32 5.16 0.64 1.00
N ILE A 33 5.56 -0.08 -0.06
CA ILE A 33 5.69 0.48 -1.41
C ILE A 33 4.34 0.95 -1.92
N TYR A 34 3.27 0.18 -1.75
CA TYR A 34 1.92 0.59 -2.11
C TYR A 34 1.44 1.79 -1.31
N TYR A 35 1.69 1.80 -0.01
CA TYR A 35 1.37 2.95 0.84
C TYR A 35 2.05 4.23 0.33
N THR A 36 3.33 4.18 0.00
CA THR A 36 4.09 5.31 -0.51
C THR A 36 3.53 5.80 -1.85
N LYS A 37 3.21 4.90 -2.77
CA LYS A 37 2.60 5.24 -4.07
C LYS A 37 1.27 5.97 -3.90
N ILE A 38 0.40 5.45 -3.04
CA ILE A 38 -0.91 6.04 -2.75
C ILE A 38 -0.75 7.38 -2.04
N SER A 39 0.17 7.49 -1.10
CA SER A 39 0.47 8.73 -0.39
C SER A 39 0.95 9.84 -1.33
N ASP A 40 1.81 9.52 -2.29
CA ASP A 40 2.31 10.49 -3.28
C ASP A 40 1.19 11.00 -4.18
N VAL A 41 0.32 10.11 -4.67
CA VAL A 41 -0.85 10.50 -5.47
C VAL A 41 -1.83 11.33 -4.64
N SER A 42 -2.13 10.92 -3.41
CA SER A 42 -3.05 11.65 -2.55
C SER A 42 -2.56 13.05 -2.20
N ARG A 43 -1.26 13.24 -2.08
CA ARG A 43 -0.64 14.55 -1.84
C ARG A 43 -0.84 15.51 -3.01
N GLN A 44 -0.77 15.02 -4.24
CA GLN A 44 -1.03 15.81 -5.44
C GLN A 44 -2.49 16.24 -5.53
N TYR A 45 -3.40 15.31 -5.26
CA TYR A 45 -4.84 15.59 -5.36
C TYR A 45 -5.38 16.41 -4.20
N ILE A 46 -4.83 16.31 -2.99
CA ILE A 46 -5.25 17.17 -1.88
C ILE A 46 -4.92 18.65 -2.17
N ALA A 47 -3.82 18.94 -2.83
CA ALA A 47 -3.50 20.30 -3.24
C ALA A 47 -4.54 20.85 -4.23
N ALA A 48 -4.98 20.05 -5.19
CA ALA A 48 -6.04 20.42 -6.12
C ALA A 48 -7.40 20.62 -5.41
N ILE A 49 -7.71 19.77 -4.45
CA ILE A 49 -8.93 19.87 -3.63
C ILE A 49 -8.92 21.14 -2.76
N GLU A 50 -7.79 21.51 -2.21
CA GLU A 50 -7.63 22.77 -1.46
C GLU A 50 -7.91 24.00 -2.33
N GLU A 51 -7.46 23.99 -3.57
CA GLU A 51 -7.68 25.10 -4.51
C GLU A 51 -9.12 25.18 -4.99
N SER A 52 -9.75 24.07 -5.33
CA SER A 52 -11.10 23.99 -5.88
C SER A 52 -12.20 23.88 -4.83
N GLY A 53 -11.85 23.59 -3.58
CA GLY A 53 -12.78 23.40 -2.48
C GLY A 53 -13.46 22.04 -2.45
N GLY A 54 -13.12 21.12 -3.34
CA GLY A 54 -13.71 19.79 -3.40
C GLY A 54 -13.14 18.92 -4.52
N LEU A 55 -13.51 17.65 -4.52
CA LEU A 55 -13.13 16.67 -5.53
C LEU A 55 -14.25 16.50 -6.55
N THR A 56 -13.97 16.69 -7.82
CA THR A 56 -14.90 16.43 -8.92
C THR A 56 -14.87 14.96 -9.37
N SER A 57 -15.92 14.52 -10.03
CA SER A 57 -15.99 13.17 -10.63
C SER A 57 -14.87 12.93 -11.64
N VAL A 58 -14.50 13.97 -12.41
CA VAL A 58 -13.41 13.91 -13.40
C VAL A 58 -12.06 13.76 -12.70
N GLU A 59 -11.82 14.51 -11.64
CA GLU A 59 -10.59 14.41 -10.84
C GLU A 59 -10.46 13.04 -10.16
N LYS A 60 -11.56 12.50 -9.64
CA LYS A 60 -11.61 11.15 -9.10
C LYS A 60 -11.21 10.10 -10.15
N ASP A 61 -11.72 10.23 -11.35
CA ASP A 61 -11.41 9.33 -12.46
C ASP A 61 -9.93 9.43 -12.88
N ASN A 62 -9.39 10.64 -12.92
CA ASN A 62 -7.96 10.88 -13.16
C ASN A 62 -7.09 10.27 -12.06
N LEU A 63 -7.50 10.40 -10.80
CA LEU A 63 -6.81 9.80 -9.66
C LEU A 63 -6.76 8.28 -9.78
N LEU A 64 -7.89 7.65 -10.10
CA LEU A 64 -7.96 6.21 -10.33
C LEU A 64 -7.06 5.77 -11.50
N SER A 65 -7.02 6.55 -12.58
CA SER A 65 -6.12 6.32 -13.71
C SER A 65 -4.65 6.43 -13.32
N ASP A 66 -4.29 7.42 -12.51
CA ASP A 66 -2.90 7.57 -12.02
C ASP A 66 -2.48 6.42 -11.11
N LEU A 67 -3.40 5.91 -10.29
CA LEU A 67 -3.16 4.72 -9.48
C LEU A 67 -2.99 3.46 -10.34
N GLU A 68 -3.78 3.30 -11.39
CA GLU A 68 -3.63 2.19 -12.35
C GLU A 68 -2.27 2.19 -13.04
N LYS A 69 -1.77 3.36 -13.44
CA LYS A 69 -0.42 3.52 -14.02
C LYS A 69 0.69 3.10 -13.06
N ARG A 70 0.41 3.14 -11.76
CA ARG A 70 1.35 2.72 -10.70
C ARG A 70 1.15 1.27 -10.26
N GLY A 71 0.31 0.51 -10.95
CA GLY A 71 0.05 -0.90 -10.68
C GLY A 71 -1.00 -1.17 -9.60
N ILE A 72 -1.84 -0.19 -9.27
CA ILE A 72 -2.92 -0.33 -8.30
C ILE A 72 -4.26 -0.44 -9.04
N PRO A 73 -4.93 -1.61 -9.02
CA PRO A 73 -6.14 -1.83 -9.79
C PRO A 73 -7.31 -0.96 -9.29
N ARG A 74 -8.04 -0.37 -10.23
CA ARG A 74 -9.18 0.50 -9.96
C ARG A 74 -10.29 -0.18 -9.15
N ASN A 75 -10.55 -1.45 -9.41
CA ASN A 75 -11.60 -2.24 -8.73
C ASN A 75 -11.29 -2.57 -7.26
N GLN A 76 -10.05 -2.37 -6.82
CA GLN A 76 -9.61 -2.61 -5.43
C GLN A 76 -9.43 -1.30 -4.63
N VAL A 77 -9.76 -0.17 -5.23
CA VAL A 77 -9.59 1.16 -4.62
C VAL A 77 -10.92 1.80 -4.33
N THR A 78 -11.08 2.29 -3.12
CA THR A 78 -12.21 3.12 -2.69
C THR A 78 -11.71 4.51 -2.31
N ILE A 79 -12.34 5.54 -2.86
CA ILE A 79 -12.00 6.94 -2.60
C ILE A 79 -13.17 7.61 -1.93
N THR A 80 -12.91 8.21 -0.77
CA THR A 80 -13.86 9.06 -0.06
C THR A 80 -13.28 10.46 0.10
N SER A 81 -14.10 11.47 0.04
CA SER A 81 -13.70 12.87 0.18
C SER A 81 -14.67 13.65 1.06
N ASN A 82 -14.16 14.68 1.72
CA ASN A 82 -14.95 15.70 2.38
C ASN A 82 -14.52 17.07 1.83
N PRO A 83 -15.41 17.80 1.18
CA PRO A 83 -16.84 17.54 0.92
C PRO A 83 -17.06 16.34 0.00
N SER A 84 -18.31 15.88 -0.06
CA SER A 84 -18.71 14.81 -0.97
C SER A 84 -18.39 15.16 -2.43
N LEU A 85 -18.33 14.15 -3.28
CA LEU A 85 -17.99 14.30 -4.68
C LEU A 85 -18.86 15.38 -5.38
N ASP A 86 -18.24 16.19 -6.22
CA ASP A 86 -18.87 17.30 -6.95
C ASP A 86 -19.47 18.41 -6.06
N MET A 87 -19.08 18.48 -4.80
CA MET A 87 -19.44 19.55 -3.87
C MET A 87 -18.22 20.39 -3.53
N ASN A 88 -18.43 21.67 -3.28
CA ASN A 88 -17.39 22.63 -2.91
C ASN A 88 -17.61 23.17 -1.50
N ILE A 89 -16.54 23.39 -0.78
CA ILE A 89 -16.53 24.06 0.53
C ILE A 89 -15.76 25.37 0.40
N THR A 90 -16.31 26.42 1.02
CA THR A 90 -15.72 27.76 1.03
C THR A 90 -14.40 27.83 1.79
N TYR A 91 -13.66 28.90 1.55
CA TYR A 91 -12.37 29.19 2.16
C TYR A 91 -12.35 29.01 3.68
N GLY A 92 -11.28 28.43 4.17
CA GLY A 92 -11.04 28.23 5.58
C GLY A 92 -11.62 26.95 6.18
N ASN A 93 -12.48 26.24 5.45
CA ASN A 93 -13.05 24.99 5.92
C ASN A 93 -12.15 23.78 5.60
N PRO A 94 -12.15 22.74 6.45
CA PRO A 94 -11.32 21.57 6.22
C PRO A 94 -11.81 20.74 5.03
N VAL A 95 -10.87 20.29 4.22
CA VAL A 95 -11.08 19.35 3.12
C VAL A 95 -10.25 18.10 3.40
N SER A 96 -10.73 16.94 2.94
CA SER A 96 -10.00 15.70 3.10
C SER A 96 -10.23 14.73 1.96
N ILE A 97 -9.26 13.87 1.72
CA ILE A 97 -9.36 12.73 0.83
C ILE A 97 -8.84 11.51 1.55
N THR A 98 -9.56 10.39 1.41
CA THR A 98 -9.14 9.09 1.94
C THR A 98 -9.18 8.07 0.82
N ILE A 99 -8.05 7.44 0.59
CA ILE A 99 -7.88 6.38 -0.41
C ILE A 99 -7.67 5.08 0.33
N THR A 100 -8.55 4.11 0.10
CA THR A 100 -8.46 2.76 0.67
C THR A 100 -8.16 1.78 -0.45
N PHE A 101 -7.04 1.09 -0.34
CA PHE A 101 -6.64 0.03 -1.25
C PHE A 101 -6.79 -1.33 -0.55
N ASP A 102 -7.63 -2.19 -1.09
CA ASP A 102 -7.80 -3.56 -0.60
C ASP A 102 -6.68 -4.44 -1.15
N TYR A 103 -5.55 -4.44 -0.45
CA TYR A 103 -4.38 -5.23 -0.81
C TYR A 103 -4.55 -6.67 -0.35
N MET A 104 -4.38 -7.59 -1.29
CA MET A 104 -4.37 -9.01 -0.98
C MET A 104 -2.93 -9.50 -0.79
N LYS A 105 -2.57 -9.78 0.46
CA LYS A 105 -1.28 -10.38 0.79
C LYS A 105 -1.38 -11.90 0.70
N GLU A 106 -0.48 -12.50 -0.08
CA GLU A 106 -0.27 -13.93 -0.09
C GLU A 106 0.74 -14.31 0.99
N ASP A 107 0.27 -14.90 2.07
CA ASP A 107 1.15 -15.50 3.08
C ASP A 107 1.40 -16.96 2.74
N ILE A 108 2.65 -17.32 2.60
CA ILE A 108 3.07 -18.72 2.45
C ILE A 108 3.28 -19.26 3.86
N LEU A 109 2.31 -20.02 4.35
CA LEU A 109 2.46 -20.76 5.59
C LEU A 109 3.17 -22.07 5.34
N THR A 110 4.30 -22.24 6.01
CA THR A 110 5.03 -23.51 6.00
C THR A 110 4.61 -24.30 7.23
N SER A 111 3.89 -25.37 7.04
CA SER A 111 3.56 -26.30 8.12
C SER A 111 4.39 -27.58 7.96
N VAL A 112 5.06 -27.97 9.02
CA VAL A 112 5.78 -29.25 9.09
C VAL A 112 4.89 -30.23 9.86
N LYS A 113 4.29 -31.17 9.15
CA LYS A 113 3.54 -32.29 9.76
C LYS A 113 4.36 -33.58 9.58
N GLY A 114 5.00 -34.04 10.66
CA GLY A 114 5.83 -35.25 10.61
C GLY A 114 7.04 -35.10 9.69
N VAL A 115 7.11 -35.92 8.65
CA VAL A 115 8.22 -35.93 7.66
C VAL A 115 7.87 -35.10 6.41
N SER A 116 6.65 -34.59 6.29
CA SER A 116 6.21 -33.82 5.13
C SER A 116 6.16 -32.32 5.42
N ILE A 117 6.65 -31.52 4.47
CA ILE A 117 6.57 -30.05 4.48
C ILE A 117 5.44 -29.68 3.53
N ALA A 118 4.38 -29.06 4.07
CA ALA A 118 3.29 -28.55 3.27
C ALA A 118 3.38 -27.02 3.17
N PHE A 119 3.27 -26.48 1.94
CA PHE A 119 3.18 -25.07 1.66
C PHE A 119 1.70 -24.72 1.40
N GLU A 120 1.09 -23.96 2.29
CA GLU A 120 -0.26 -23.46 2.10
C GLU A 120 -0.21 -21.96 1.76
N LYS A 121 -0.85 -21.60 0.64
CA LYS A 121 -1.04 -20.19 0.28
C LYS A 121 -2.33 -19.68 0.91
N ASN A 122 -2.19 -18.82 1.90
CA ASN A 122 -3.32 -18.08 2.46
C ASN A 122 -3.35 -16.65 1.91
N LYS A 123 -4.50 -16.26 1.37
CA LYS A 123 -4.76 -14.87 0.99
C LYS A 123 -5.36 -14.12 2.16
N LYS A 124 -4.65 -13.09 2.62
CA LYS A 124 -5.11 -12.21 3.68
C LYS A 124 -5.42 -10.83 3.09
N HIS A 125 -6.61 -10.31 3.37
CA HIS A 125 -6.95 -8.94 3.07
C HIS A 125 -6.23 -8.00 4.02
N LEU A 126 -5.46 -7.09 3.48
CA LEU A 126 -4.77 -6.04 4.23
C LEU A 126 -5.16 -4.68 3.63
N PRO A 127 -6.14 -3.97 4.22
CA PRO A 127 -6.52 -2.66 3.71
C PRO A 127 -5.41 -1.65 3.99
N ILE A 128 -4.97 -0.97 2.94
CA ILE A 128 -4.03 0.16 3.04
C ILE A 128 -4.86 1.44 2.95
N VAL A 129 -4.89 2.20 4.03
CA VAL A 129 -5.67 3.44 4.13
C VAL A 129 -4.73 4.62 4.19
N VAL A 130 -4.90 5.57 3.27
CA VAL A 130 -4.15 6.82 3.24
C VAL A 130 -5.13 7.98 3.28
N GLY A 131 -5.08 8.77 4.35
CA GLY A 131 -5.86 9.98 4.51
C GLY A 131 -4.97 11.22 4.41
N LYS A 132 -5.46 12.26 3.72
CA LYS A 132 -4.85 13.58 3.67
C LYS A 132 -5.91 14.63 3.98
N THR A 133 -5.52 15.62 4.76
CA THR A 133 -6.37 16.76 5.13
C THR A 133 -5.71 18.05 4.72
N GLY A 134 -6.52 19.03 4.39
CA GLY A 134 -6.08 20.37 4.04
C GLY A 134 -7.16 21.39 4.39
N ILE A 135 -6.96 22.62 3.99
CA ILE A 135 -7.90 23.72 4.19
C ILE A 135 -8.28 24.29 2.83
N SER A 136 -9.57 24.45 2.58
CA SER A 136 -10.08 25.01 1.32
C SER A 136 -9.57 26.45 1.12
N ARG A 137 -9.09 26.72 -0.06
CA ARG A 137 -8.73 28.06 -0.55
C ARG A 137 -9.70 28.58 -1.60
N PHE A 138 -10.81 27.87 -1.78
CA PHE A 138 -11.82 28.23 -2.74
C PHE A 138 -12.57 29.49 -2.30
N LEU A 139 -12.53 30.51 -3.15
CA LEU A 139 -13.27 31.76 -3.02
C LEU A 139 -14.47 31.72 -3.99
N GLU A 140 -15.66 32.00 -3.47
CA GLU A 140 -16.84 32.14 -4.30
C GLU A 140 -16.77 33.39 -5.21
#